data_ea8dc32c664f14e3730136774adb068b
#
_entry.id   ea8dc32c664f14e3730136774adb068b
#
_cell.length_a   1.000
_cell.length_b   1.000
_cell.length_c   1.000
_cell.angle_alpha   90.00
_cell.angle_beta   90.00
_cell.angle_gamma   90.00
#
_symmetry.space_group_name_H-M   'P 1'
#
loop_
_entity.id
_entity.type
_entity.pdbx_description
1 polymer ?
#
loop_
_entity_poly.entity_id
_entity_poly.type
_entity_poly.pdbx_seq_one_letter_code
_entity_poly.pdbx_strand_id
1 'polypeptide(L)'
;MNERFNNIWDAIEDDPAQRENLKVRSALMAALKDYILTEGMTQSQAAKKFGVTQPRISDLMRGKIDLFAIDTLVNMLGAAGLHMDLQIGKAA
;
A
#
# COMPACT_ATOMS: atom_id res chain seq x y z
N MET A 1 12.47 -1.58 -23.06
CA MET A 1 12.03 -2.01 -21.73
C MET A 1 11.38 -0.87 -20.96
N ASN A 2 12.07 0.22 -20.82
CA ASN A 2 11.50 1.37 -20.09
C ASN A 2 10.27 1.94 -20.77
N GLU A 3 10.25 1.93 -22.09
CA GLU A 3 9.11 2.41 -22.85
C GLU A 3 7.84 1.63 -22.55
N ARG A 4 7.98 0.31 -22.51
CA ARG A 4 6.83 -0.54 -22.20
C ARG A 4 6.29 -0.28 -20.81
N PHE A 5 7.18 -0.12 -19.85
CA PHE A 5 6.81 0.17 -18.48
C PHE A 5 6.15 1.55 -18.38
N ASN A 6 6.73 2.52 -19.08
CA ASN A 6 6.18 3.88 -19.09
C ASN A 6 4.79 3.92 -19.70
N ASN A 7 4.56 3.12 -20.75
CA ASN A 7 3.25 3.07 -21.39
C ASN A 7 2.17 2.55 -20.45
N ILE A 8 2.53 1.57 -19.62
CA ILE A 8 1.59 1.03 -18.64
C ILE A 8 1.23 2.11 -17.62
N TRP A 9 2.22 2.83 -17.12
CA TRP A 9 1.99 3.89 -16.16
C TRP A 9 1.21 5.05 -16.77
N ASP A 10 1.51 5.40 -18.03
CA ASP A 10 0.78 6.46 -18.72
C ASP A 10 -0.70 6.10 -18.86
N ALA A 11 -0.99 4.84 -19.19
CA ALA A 11 -2.37 4.39 -19.32
C ALA A 11 -3.13 4.49 -18.00
N ILE A 12 -2.47 4.16 -16.89
CA ILE A 12 -3.09 4.26 -15.57
C ILE A 12 -3.30 5.73 -15.21
N GLU A 13 -2.32 6.57 -15.51
CA GLU A 13 -2.40 8.00 -15.20
C GLU A 13 -3.50 8.71 -15.96
N ASP A 14 -3.83 8.22 -17.17
CA ASP A 14 -4.89 8.80 -17.98
C ASP A 14 -6.29 8.46 -17.44
N ASP A 15 -6.40 7.44 -16.61
CA ASP A 15 -7.66 7.04 -16.01
C ASP A 15 -7.75 7.62 -14.59
N PRO A 16 -8.59 8.64 -14.37
CA PRO A 16 -8.67 9.27 -13.05
C PRO A 16 -9.00 8.29 -11.91
N ALA A 17 -9.86 7.32 -12.19
CA ALA A 17 -10.22 6.33 -11.17
C ALA A 17 -9.04 5.46 -10.78
N GLN A 18 -8.30 4.98 -11.78
CA GLN A 18 -7.13 4.14 -11.52
C GLN A 18 -6.02 4.95 -10.86
N ARG A 19 -5.85 6.18 -11.28
CA ARG A 19 -4.83 7.05 -10.70
C ARG A 19 -5.11 7.30 -9.21
N GLU A 20 -6.36 7.58 -8.87
CA GLU A 20 -6.74 7.80 -7.47
C GLU A 20 -6.56 6.54 -6.65
N ASN A 21 -6.99 5.40 -7.18
CA ASN A 21 -6.84 4.11 -6.51
C ASN A 21 -5.36 3.80 -6.24
N LEU A 22 -4.53 3.97 -7.26
CA LEU A 22 -3.09 3.71 -7.14
C LEU A 22 -2.45 4.62 -6.10
N LYS A 23 -2.84 5.88 -6.10
CA LYS A 23 -2.34 6.87 -5.15
C LYS A 23 -2.65 6.48 -3.72
N VAL A 24 -3.88 6.06 -3.46
CA VAL A 24 -4.30 5.67 -2.11
C VAL A 24 -3.58 4.40 -1.67
N ARG A 25 -3.50 3.38 -2.55
CA ARG A 25 -2.77 2.16 -2.21
C ARG A 25 -1.31 2.44 -1.92
N SER A 26 -0.69 3.28 -2.72
CA SER A 26 0.70 3.65 -2.53
C SER A 26 0.91 4.33 -1.17
N ALA A 27 0.03 5.25 -0.82
CA ALA A 27 0.12 5.96 0.46
C ALA A 27 -0.06 5.01 1.64
N LEU A 28 -1.02 4.09 1.55
CA LEU A 28 -1.26 3.11 2.60
C LEU A 28 -0.08 2.17 2.77
N MET A 29 0.49 1.68 1.67
CA MET A 29 1.66 0.81 1.73
C MET A 29 2.86 1.51 2.33
N ALA A 30 3.07 2.77 1.96
CA ALA A 30 4.17 3.55 2.52
C ALA A 30 4.01 3.75 4.02
N ALA A 31 2.79 4.01 4.47
CA ALA A 31 2.52 4.19 5.91
C ALA A 31 2.77 2.90 6.69
N LEU A 32 2.34 1.76 6.14
CA LEU A 32 2.57 0.46 6.79
C LEU A 32 4.05 0.12 6.85
N LYS A 33 4.76 0.33 5.75
CA LYS A 33 6.22 0.12 5.71
C LYS A 33 6.92 0.99 6.75
N ASP A 34 6.56 2.25 6.78
CA ASP A 34 7.18 3.20 7.69
C ASP A 34 6.94 2.79 9.14
N TYR A 35 5.74 2.34 9.45
CA TYR A 35 5.42 1.86 10.79
C TYR A 35 6.30 0.67 11.17
N ILE A 36 6.44 -0.30 10.27
CA ILE A 36 7.28 -1.49 10.50
C ILE A 36 8.72 -1.07 10.80
N LEU A 37 9.25 -0.18 9.98
CA LEU A 37 10.64 0.28 10.13
C LEU A 37 10.83 1.10 11.39
N THR A 38 9.90 2.00 11.69
CA THR A 38 9.98 2.84 12.87
C THR A 38 9.90 2.03 14.15
N GLU A 39 9.05 1.01 14.18
CA GLU A 39 8.90 0.13 15.35
C GLU A 39 9.98 -0.94 15.42
N GLY A 40 10.83 -1.03 14.40
CA GLY A 40 11.92 -2.01 14.41
C GLY A 40 11.45 -3.45 14.35
N MET A 41 10.32 -3.71 13.72
CA MET A 41 9.77 -5.07 13.64
C MET A 41 10.49 -5.91 12.60
N THR A 42 10.67 -7.20 12.94
CA THR A 42 11.02 -8.20 11.92
C THR A 42 9.79 -8.48 11.07
N GLN A 43 10.00 -9.11 9.91
CA GLN A 43 8.86 -9.48 9.06
C GLN A 43 7.91 -10.43 9.77
N SER A 44 8.45 -11.32 10.57
CA SER A 44 7.64 -12.25 11.36
C SER A 44 6.76 -11.52 12.38
N GLN A 45 7.34 -10.54 13.07
CA GLN A 45 6.60 -9.73 14.05
C GLN A 45 5.53 -8.90 13.35
N ALA A 46 5.86 -8.32 12.22
CA ALA A 46 4.90 -7.53 11.46
C ALA A 46 3.75 -8.39 10.96
N ALA A 47 4.04 -9.61 10.51
CA ALA A 47 2.99 -10.53 10.06
C ALA A 47 1.96 -10.78 11.17
N LYS A 48 2.42 -11.01 12.37
CA LYS A 48 1.53 -11.21 13.51
C LYS A 48 0.75 -9.94 13.84
N LYS A 49 1.43 -8.81 13.83
CA LYS A 49 0.79 -7.53 14.19
C LYS A 49 -0.32 -7.16 13.21
N PHE A 50 -0.07 -7.38 11.92
CA PHE A 50 -1.04 -6.99 10.88
C PHE A 50 -2.01 -8.10 10.52
N GLY A 51 -1.87 -9.28 11.13
CA GLY A 51 -2.79 -10.39 10.86
C GLY A 51 -2.65 -10.99 9.46
N VAL A 52 -1.44 -11.01 8.92
CA VAL A 52 -1.17 -11.55 7.60
C VAL A 52 0.00 -12.53 7.66
N THR A 53 0.30 -13.17 6.55
CA THR A 53 1.43 -14.10 6.47
C THR A 53 2.75 -13.33 6.29
N GLN A 54 3.85 -13.99 6.62
CA GLN A 54 5.17 -13.38 6.44
C GLN A 54 5.48 -13.09 4.96
N PRO A 55 5.15 -13.98 4.00
CA PRO A 55 5.32 -13.64 2.59
C PRO A 55 4.55 -12.39 2.18
N ARG A 56 3.39 -12.14 2.77
CA ARG A 56 2.62 -10.93 2.50
C ARG A 56 3.38 -9.68 2.98
N ILE A 57 4.01 -9.77 4.13
CA ILE A 57 4.84 -8.67 4.64
C ILE A 57 6.04 -8.45 3.70
N SER A 58 6.66 -9.53 3.24
CA SER A 58 7.76 -9.42 2.29
C SER A 58 7.33 -8.67 1.02
N ASP A 59 6.16 -9.01 0.49
CA ASP A 59 5.61 -8.34 -0.68
C ASP A 59 5.36 -6.86 -0.42
N LEU A 60 4.87 -6.54 0.77
CA LEU A 60 4.64 -5.16 1.18
C LEU A 60 5.95 -4.37 1.21
N MET A 61 6.97 -4.94 1.86
CA MET A 61 8.25 -4.26 2.00
C MET A 61 8.95 -4.06 0.66
N ARG A 62 8.66 -4.93 -0.31
CA ARG A 62 9.22 -4.82 -1.66
C ARG A 62 8.38 -3.95 -2.58
N GLY A 63 7.30 -3.38 -2.06
CA GLY A 63 6.49 -2.43 -2.82
C GLY A 63 5.67 -3.05 -3.94
N LYS A 64 5.28 -4.32 -3.80
CA LYS A 64 4.50 -5.02 -4.84
C LYS A 64 3.03 -4.60 -4.79
N ILE A 65 2.78 -3.40 -5.26
CA ILE A 65 1.49 -2.74 -5.13
C ILE A 65 0.34 -3.51 -5.79
N ASP A 66 0.64 -4.26 -6.86
CA ASP A 66 -0.39 -5.03 -7.56
C ASP A 66 -0.98 -6.15 -6.71
N LEU A 67 -0.30 -6.54 -5.65
CA LEU A 67 -0.75 -7.61 -4.78
C LEU A 67 -1.60 -7.12 -3.62
N PHE A 68 -1.84 -5.81 -3.53
CA PHE A 68 -2.55 -5.23 -2.39
C PHE A 68 -3.75 -4.41 -2.84
N ALA A 69 -4.94 -4.89 -2.51
CA ALA A 69 -6.15 -4.10 -2.66
C ALA A 69 -6.27 -3.14 -1.49
N ILE A 70 -7.03 -2.06 -1.68
CA ILE A 70 -7.26 -1.07 -0.62
C ILE A 70 -7.84 -1.75 0.62
N ASP A 71 -8.82 -2.64 0.44
CA ASP A 71 -9.44 -3.35 1.55
C ASP A 71 -8.41 -4.10 2.40
N THR A 72 -7.49 -4.79 1.74
CA THR A 72 -6.43 -5.53 2.43
C THR A 72 -5.59 -4.59 3.28
N LEU A 73 -5.22 -3.45 2.72
CA LEU A 73 -4.36 -2.49 3.41
C LEU A 73 -5.08 -1.85 4.59
N VAL A 74 -6.35 -1.51 4.43
CA VAL A 74 -7.16 -0.96 5.52
C VAL A 74 -7.31 -1.97 6.63
N ASN A 75 -7.55 -3.24 6.29
CA ASN A 75 -7.67 -4.31 7.29
C ASN A 75 -6.37 -4.50 8.06
N MET A 76 -5.24 -4.39 7.38
CA MET A 76 -3.94 -4.49 8.05
C MET A 76 -3.74 -3.36 9.05
N LEU A 77 -4.10 -2.13 8.66
CA LEU A 77 -4.03 -0.99 9.58
C LEU A 77 -4.86 -1.24 10.83
N GLY A 78 -6.12 -1.65 10.63
CA GLY A 78 -7.01 -1.91 11.75
C GLY A 78 -6.51 -3.01 12.67
N ALA A 79 -5.97 -4.08 12.11
CA ALA A 79 -5.44 -5.19 12.89
C ALA A 79 -4.26 -4.75 13.76
N ALA A 80 -3.49 -3.78 13.32
CA ALA A 80 -2.35 -3.26 14.07
C ALA A 80 -2.76 -2.19 15.09
N GLY A 81 -4.04 -1.85 15.16
CA GLY A 81 -4.50 -0.79 16.05
C GLY A 81 -4.21 0.60 15.52
N LEU A 82 -3.94 0.71 14.23
CA LEU A 82 -3.70 1.99 13.60
C LEU A 82 -5.01 2.56 13.06
N HIS A 83 -5.01 3.86 12.84
CA HIS A 83 -6.19 4.60 12.45
C HIS A 83 -5.87 5.47 11.25
N MET A 84 -6.84 5.61 10.36
CA MET A 84 -6.69 6.44 9.17
C MET A 84 -7.76 7.51 9.16
N ASP A 85 -7.34 8.76 8.99
CA ASP A 85 -8.24 9.87 8.77
C ASP A 85 -8.36 10.11 7.27
N LEU A 86 -9.59 10.35 6.83
CA LEU A 86 -9.85 10.60 5.42
C LEU A 86 -10.31 12.02 5.20
N GLN A 87 -9.77 12.63 4.16
CA GLN A 87 -10.20 13.94 3.73
C GLN A 87 -10.43 13.91 2.23
N ILE A 88 -11.64 14.17 1.81
CA ILE A 88 -12.04 14.11 0.42
C ILE A 88 -12.32 15.50 -0.08
N GLY A 89 -11.72 15.86 -1.21
CA GLY A 89 -11.92 17.13 -1.83
C GLY A 89 -12.00 17.00 -3.34
N LYS A 90 -12.16 18.10 -4.01
CA LYS A 90 -12.16 18.09 -5.47
C LYS A 90 -10.74 17.89 -6.00
N ALA A 91 -10.61 17.10 -7.06
CA ALA A 91 -9.36 16.99 -7.76
C ALA A 91 -9.06 18.30 -8.48
N ALA A 92 -7.80 18.68 -8.47
CA ALA A 92 -7.37 19.93 -9.08
C ALA A 92 -7.44 19.87 -10.61
#